data_7e2f525e86b2955e222e0d8472c9a585
#
_entry.id   7e2f525e86b2955e222e0d8472c9a585
#
_cell.length_a   1.000
_cell.length_b   1.000
_cell.length_c   1.000
_cell.angle_alpha   90.00
_cell.angle_beta   90.00
_cell.angle_gamma   90.00
#
_symmetry.space_group_name_H-M   'P 1'
#
loop_
_entity.id
_entity.type
_entity.pdbx_description
1 polymer ?
#
loop_
_entity_poly.entity_id
_entity_poly.type
_entity_poly.pdbx_seq_one_letter_code
_entity_poly.pdbx_strand_id
1 'polypeptide(L)' 'MEISIGIRNVQRELTLDVDLTSEEVSEKVSAALENNTVLSLTDSEGKVVFVPSEAIGYVQVNEAPTRRVGFGF' A
#
# COMPACT_ATOMS: atom_id res chain seq x y z
N MET A 1 -8.40 -3.88 3.02
CA MET A 1 -8.18 -2.88 1.97
C MET A 1 -7.00 -3.28 1.11
N GLU A 2 -7.17 -3.21 -0.18
CA GLU A 2 -6.12 -3.62 -1.11
C GLU A 2 -5.23 -2.45 -1.47
N ILE A 3 -3.93 -2.68 -1.48
CA ILE A 3 -2.99 -1.68 -1.95
C ILE A 3 -2.09 -2.31 -2.99
N SER A 4 -1.61 -1.46 -3.90
CA SER A 4 -0.69 -1.88 -4.95
C SER A 4 0.58 -1.05 -4.81
N ILE A 5 1.71 -1.71 -4.84
CA ILE A 5 3.01 -1.05 -4.73
C ILE A 5 3.77 -1.29 -6.01
N GLY A 6 4.08 -0.21 -6.72
CA GLY A 6 4.91 -0.31 -7.90
C GLY A 6 6.37 -0.26 -7.51
N ILE A 7 7.13 -1.26 -7.95
CA ILE A 7 8.53 -1.38 -7.62
C ILE A 7 9.35 -0.82 -8.76
N ARG A 8 10.37 -0.04 -8.43
CA ARG A 8 11.24 0.55 -9.43
C ARG A 8 11.93 -0.52 -10.23
N ASN A 9 12.02 -0.30 -11.52
CA ASN A 9 12.74 -1.19 -12.44
C ASN A 9 12.17 -2.60 -12.51
N VAL A 10 10.96 -2.79 -12.00
CA VAL A 10 10.26 -4.06 -12.09
C VAL A 10 8.90 -3.77 -12.66
N GLN A 11 8.50 -4.53 -13.65
CA GLN A 11 7.22 -4.28 -14.30
C GLN A 11 6.03 -4.82 -13.54
N ARG A 12 6.27 -5.56 -12.50
CA ARG A 12 5.18 -6.16 -11.73
C ARG A 12 4.84 -5.31 -10.54
N GLU A 13 3.57 -5.27 -10.23
CA GLU A 13 3.11 -4.63 -9.01
C GLU A 13 3.00 -5.66 -7.91
N LEU A 14 3.26 -5.22 -6.70
CA LEU A 14 3.03 -6.03 -5.53
C LEU A 14 1.68 -5.63 -4.97
N THR A 15 0.76 -6.58 -4.88
CA THR A 15 -0.58 -6.30 -4.37
C THR A 15 -0.76 -6.97 -3.02
N LEU A 16 -1.25 -6.22 -2.07
CA LEU A 16 -1.44 -6.71 -0.70
C LEU A 16 -2.82 -6.34 -0.20
N ASP A 17 -3.39 -7.21 0.60
CA ASP A 17 -4.63 -6.90 1.29
C ASP A 17 -4.27 -6.64 2.75
N VAL A 18 -4.30 -5.38 3.15
CA VAL A 18 -3.89 -4.99 4.49
C VAL A 18 -5.08 -4.54 5.30
N ASP A 19 -4.97 -4.70 6.61
CA ASP A 19 -6.03 -4.37 7.54
C ASP A 19 -5.77 -2.99 8.15
N LEU A 20 -5.53 -2.03 7.28
CA LEU A 20 -5.21 -0.67 7.67
C LEU A 20 -6.12 0.28 6.94
N THR A 21 -6.28 1.48 7.47
CA THR A 21 -7.00 2.53 6.76
C THR A 21 -6.09 3.18 5.74
N SER A 22 -6.67 3.90 4.80
CA SER A 22 -5.86 4.60 3.80
C SER A 22 -4.96 5.63 4.45
N GLU A 23 -5.42 6.24 5.54
CA GLU A 23 -4.60 7.21 6.26
C GLU A 23 -3.40 6.54 6.90
N GLU A 24 -3.60 5.36 7.48
CA GLU A 24 -2.50 4.63 8.10
C GLU A 24 -1.47 4.21 7.07
N VAL A 25 -1.93 3.76 5.92
CA VAL A 25 -1.04 3.38 4.83
C VAL A 25 -0.24 4.60 4.37
N SER A 26 -0.93 5.72 4.20
CA SER A 26 -0.28 6.95 3.77
C SER A 26 0.81 7.39 4.75
N GLU A 27 0.52 7.29 6.04
CA GLU A 27 1.49 7.68 7.06
C GLU A 27 2.71 6.78 7.04
N LYS A 28 2.48 5.47 6.91
CA LYS A 28 3.60 4.53 6.87
C LYS A 28 4.49 4.76 5.66
N VAL A 29 3.87 4.98 4.52
CA VAL A 29 4.61 5.20 3.29
C VAL A 29 5.39 6.51 3.37
N SER A 30 4.74 7.56 3.84
CA SER A 30 5.40 8.86 3.97
C SER A 30 6.59 8.79 4.91
N ALA A 31 6.42 8.12 6.04
CA ALA A 31 7.50 8.00 7.01
C ALA A 31 8.68 7.22 6.43
N ALA A 32 8.40 6.14 5.69
CA ALA A 32 9.46 5.36 5.09
C ALA A 32 10.23 6.17 4.05
N LEU A 33 9.51 6.95 3.25
CA LEU A 33 10.15 7.75 2.21
C LEU A 33 10.95 8.91 2.80
N GLU A 34 10.42 9.55 3.83
CA GLU A 34 11.11 10.67 4.46
C GLU A 34 12.37 10.25 5.17
N ASN A 35 12.35 9.08 5.78
CA ASN A 35 13.46 8.63 6.59
C ASN A 35 14.36 7.63 5.87
N ASN A 36 14.05 7.33 4.61
CA ASN A 36 14.82 6.36 3.84
C ASN A 36 14.91 5.02 4.55
N THR A 37 13.79 4.57 5.09
CA THR A 37 13.77 3.33 5.81
C THR A 37 12.97 2.29 5.02
N VAL A 38 12.88 1.10 5.56
CA VAL A 38 12.13 0.01 4.92
C VAL A 38 10.67 0.13 5.31
N LEU A 39 9.79 0.06 4.32
CA LEU A 39 8.35 0.02 4.55
C LEU A 39 7.98 -1.41 4.91
N SER A 40 7.36 -1.59 6.06
CA SER A 40 6.97 -2.91 6.54
C SER A 40 5.45 -2.96 6.62
N LEU A 41 4.86 -3.96 5.96
CA LEU A 41 3.41 -4.11 5.93
C LEU A 41 3.05 -5.56 6.21
N THR A 42 1.97 -5.75 6.96
CA THR A 42 1.47 -7.07 7.26
C THR A 42 0.14 -7.24 6.55
N ASP A 43 0.00 -8.29 5.76
CA ASP A 43 -1.25 -8.51 5.05
C ASP A 43 -2.26 -9.21 5.96
N SER A 44 -3.45 -9.42 5.42
CA SER A 44 -4.55 -9.99 6.21
C SER A 44 -4.29 -11.44 6.59
N GLU A 45 -3.35 -12.09 5.93
CA GLU A 45 -3.00 -13.48 6.25
C GLU A 45 -1.84 -13.59 7.22
N GLY A 46 -1.32 -12.46 7.65
CA GLY A 46 -0.21 -12.46 8.60
C GLY A 46 1.17 -12.43 7.96
N LYS A 47 1.24 -12.34 6.63
CA LYS A 47 2.54 -12.24 5.98
C LYS A 47 3.08 -10.84 6.13
N VAL A 48 4.34 -10.74 6.45
CA VAL A 48 5.00 -9.44 6.57
C VAL A 48 5.83 -9.20 5.32
N VAL A 49 5.62 -8.05 4.71
CA VAL A 49 6.34 -7.67 3.49
C VAL A 49 7.19 -6.47 3.79
N PHE A 50 8.45 -6.52 3.42
CA PHE A 50 9.39 -5.41 3.61
C PHE A 50 9.77 -4.86 2.26
N VAL A 51 9.56 -3.57 2.05
CA VAL A 51 9.89 -2.90 0.80
C VAL A 51 10.83 -1.76 1.10
N PRO A 52 12.05 -1.79 0.59
CA PRO A 52 12.97 -0.67 0.80
C PRO A 52 12.42 0.59 0.15
N SER A 53 12.55 1.72 0.82
CA SER A 53 12.00 2.96 0.30
C SER A 53 12.56 3.30 -1.08
N GLU A 54 13.80 2.99 -1.33
CA GLU A 54 14.41 3.29 -2.63
C GLU A 54 13.80 2.47 -3.76
N ALA A 55 13.16 1.35 -3.45
CA ALA A 55 12.57 0.50 -4.46
C ALA A 55 11.13 0.87 -4.77
N ILE A 56 10.54 1.77 -4.00
CA ILE A 56 9.14 2.12 -4.18
C ILE A 56 9.01 3.12 -5.32
N GLY A 57 8.31 2.73 -6.37
CA GLY A 57 7.97 3.64 -7.43
C GLY A 57 6.70 4.41 -7.13
N TYR A 58 5.70 3.72 -6.61
CA TYR A 58 4.46 4.35 -6.18
C TYR A 58 3.70 3.39 -5.27
N VAL A 59 2.74 3.92 -4.53
CA VAL A 59 1.83 3.11 -3.72
C VAL A 59 0.42 3.61 -4.02
N GLN A 60 -0.44 2.69 -4.40
CA GLN A 60 -1.81 3.02 -4.74
C GLN A 60 -2.74 2.31 -3.79
N VAL A 61 -3.70 3.03 -3.24
CA VAL A 61 -4.70 2.46 -2.36
C VAL A 61 -5.95 2.18 -3.19
N ASN A 62 -6.35 0.92 -3.23
CA ASN A 62 -7.50 0.50 -3.99
C ASN A 62 -8.63 0.17 -3.03
N GLU A 63 -9.33 1.18 -2.59
CA GLU A 63 -10.44 0.95 -1.70
C GLU A 63 -11.57 0.31 -2.48
N ALA A 64 -12.18 -0.67 -1.90
CA ALA A 64 -13.29 -1.33 -2.55
C ALA A 64 -14.42 -0.34 -2.71
N PRO A 65 -14.92 -0.22 -3.88
CA PRO A 65 -15.99 0.75 -4.12
C PRO A 65 -17.30 0.23 -3.65
N THR A 66 -17.29 -0.51 -2.64
CA THR A 66 -18.45 -1.08 -2.17
C THR A 66 -19.42 -0.10 -1.85
N ARG A 67 -18.97 0.73 -1.74
CA ARG A 67 -19.77 1.55 -1.39
C ARG A 67 -20.25 2.24 -2.31
N ARG A 68 -20.48 2.25 -2.72
CA ARG A 68 -20.84 2.95 -3.39
C ARG A 68 -21.80 2.85 -3.76
N VAL A 69 -22.33 2.76 -3.63
CA VAL A 69 -23.05 2.65 -3.91
C VAL A 69 -23.77 3.39 -4.24
N GLY A 70 -24.11 3.73 -4.46
CA GLY A 70 -24.67 4.48 -4.76
C GLY A 70 -24.92 5.19 -4.76
N PHE A 71 -24.90 5.66 -4.78
CA PHE A 71 -24.96 6.51 -4.78
C PHE A 71 -25.08 6.96 -5.52
N GLY A 72 -25.19 7.04 -5.73
CA GLY A 72 -25.26 7.57 -6.32
C GLY A 72 -25.13 7.96 -6.69
N PHE A 73 -24.90 8.18 -6.66
CA PHE A 73 -24.69 8.76 -6.90
C PHE A 73 -24.95 9.02 -7.27
#